data_1c8c2904173ee5242c592612ce7fe622
#
_entry.id   1c8c2904173ee5242c592612ce7fe622
#
_cell.length_a   1.000
_cell.length_b   1.000
_cell.length_c   1.000
_cell.angle_alpha   90.00
_cell.angle_beta   90.00
_cell.angle_gamma   90.00
#
_symmetry.space_group_name_H-M   'P 1'
#
loop_
_entity.id
_entity.type
_entity.pdbx_description
1 polymer ?
#
loop_
_entity_poly.entity_id
_entity_poly.type
_entity_poly.pdbx_seq_one_letter_code
_entity_poly.pdbx_strand_id
1 'polypeptide(L)'
;MIKLSKVYKCFDKRVVLSDVSLSVSKNEFICITGESGAGKTTLLNLIGLLDKPDSGEISINEKNYFTSKEILKLRRNFFGYIFQDYLLMEDKTVQDNLNISKNIFKYENRRQDEKDINEILEMVRLNPSYLNKKVYQLSGGEQQKVAIARMLLKPYELVLADEPTGNLDYRNKNEIIEIFKEIKKNGKTIICVTHDKDVADSADRVINLSSL
;
A
#
# COMPACT_ATOMS: atom_id res chain seq x y z
N MET A 1 12.80 5.79 -8.95
CA MET A 1 12.23 6.11 -7.63
C MET A 1 12.56 5.05 -6.58
N ILE A 2 12.29 3.79 -6.82
CA ILE A 2 12.72 2.65 -5.99
C ILE A 2 13.68 1.80 -6.78
N LYS A 3 14.76 1.34 -6.15
CA LYS A 3 15.70 0.39 -6.77
C LYS A 3 16.14 -0.62 -5.73
N LEU A 4 16.02 -1.89 -6.07
CA LEU A 4 16.56 -3.03 -5.35
C LEU A 4 17.76 -3.56 -6.14
N SER A 5 18.83 -3.90 -5.45
CA SER A 5 20.05 -4.46 -6.06
C SER A 5 20.48 -5.68 -5.27
N LYS A 6 20.36 -6.85 -5.89
CA LYS A 6 20.79 -8.15 -5.34
C LYS A 6 20.27 -8.42 -3.92
N VAL A 7 18.97 -8.13 -3.70
CA VAL A 7 18.34 -8.27 -2.40
C VAL A 7 18.16 -9.73 -2.05
N TYR A 8 18.62 -10.10 -0.85
CA TYR A 8 18.49 -11.43 -0.27
C TYR A 8 17.76 -11.34 1.07
N LYS A 9 16.86 -12.29 1.31
CA LYS A 9 16.13 -12.42 2.57
C LYS A 9 15.88 -13.88 2.93
N CYS A 10 16.14 -14.19 4.20
CA CYS A 10 16.00 -15.52 4.77
C CYS A 10 15.26 -15.45 6.10
N PHE A 11 14.45 -16.44 6.42
CA PHE A 11 13.81 -16.64 7.71
C PHE A 11 14.09 -18.09 8.15
N ASP A 12 14.63 -18.28 9.35
CA ASP A 12 14.90 -19.59 9.95
C ASP A 12 15.55 -20.59 8.96
N LYS A 13 16.60 -20.16 8.25
CA LYS A 13 17.32 -20.94 7.22
C LYS A 13 16.54 -21.17 5.90
N ARG A 14 15.30 -20.71 5.78
CA ARG A 14 14.54 -20.74 4.53
C ARG A 14 14.81 -19.46 3.75
N VAL A 15 15.42 -19.61 2.57
CA VAL A 15 15.58 -18.50 1.63
C VAL A 15 14.22 -18.15 1.04
N VAL A 16 13.84 -16.88 1.16
CA VAL A 16 12.57 -16.35 0.65
C VAL A 16 12.80 -15.47 -0.57
N LEU A 17 13.87 -14.67 -0.55
CA LEU A 17 14.27 -13.86 -1.71
C LEU A 17 15.76 -14.10 -1.95
N SER A 18 16.15 -14.33 -3.21
CA SER A 18 17.53 -14.59 -3.62
C SER A 18 17.88 -13.76 -4.84
N ASP A 19 18.85 -12.84 -4.67
CA ASP A 19 19.42 -11.99 -5.72
C ASP A 19 18.39 -11.11 -6.47
N VAL A 20 17.32 -10.67 -5.77
CA VAL A 20 16.23 -9.90 -6.38
C VAL A 20 16.72 -8.50 -6.74
N SER A 21 16.60 -8.15 -8.02
CA SER A 21 16.94 -6.84 -8.55
C SER A 21 15.77 -6.25 -9.31
N LEU A 22 15.30 -5.06 -8.90
CA LEU A 22 14.11 -4.43 -9.44
C LEU A 22 14.25 -2.91 -9.43
N SER A 23 13.76 -2.25 -10.46
CA SER A 23 13.60 -0.79 -10.46
C SER A 23 12.16 -0.39 -10.74
N VAL A 24 11.68 0.64 -10.02
CA VAL A 24 10.35 1.22 -10.20
C VAL A 24 10.49 2.72 -10.40
N SER A 25 9.92 3.23 -11.48
CA SER A 25 9.95 4.64 -11.84
C SER A 25 8.88 5.43 -11.06
N LYS A 26 9.02 6.76 -11.06
CA LYS A 26 7.97 7.63 -10.54
C LYS A 26 6.73 7.57 -11.46
N ASN A 27 5.55 7.60 -10.86
CA ASN A 27 4.26 7.50 -11.56
C ASN A 27 4.10 6.21 -12.39
N GLU A 28 4.71 5.13 -11.93
CA GLU A 28 4.56 3.78 -12.52
C GLU A 28 3.64 2.95 -11.61
N PHE A 29 2.70 2.23 -12.21
CA PHE A 29 1.92 1.21 -11.54
C PHE A 29 2.46 -0.16 -11.94
N ILE A 30 3.09 -0.86 -11.01
CA ILE A 30 3.56 -2.23 -11.24
C ILE A 30 2.77 -3.24 -10.41
N CYS A 31 2.53 -4.41 -11.01
CA CYS A 31 2.07 -5.59 -10.30
C CYS A 31 3.15 -6.64 -10.21
N ILE A 32 3.38 -7.16 -9.01
CA ILE A 32 4.28 -8.28 -8.75
C ILE A 32 3.42 -9.52 -8.52
N THR A 33 3.56 -10.49 -9.41
CA THR A 33 2.85 -11.76 -9.38
C THR A 33 3.80 -12.90 -8.97
N GLY A 34 3.25 -14.07 -8.67
CA GLY A 34 4.01 -15.27 -8.31
C GLY A 34 3.17 -16.22 -7.47
N GLU A 35 3.67 -17.42 -7.26
CA GLU A 35 2.99 -18.45 -6.45
C GLU A 35 2.77 -18.01 -5.00
N SER A 36 1.85 -18.68 -4.32
CA SER A 36 1.66 -18.50 -2.87
C SER A 36 2.96 -18.89 -2.15
N GLY A 37 3.40 -18.04 -1.21
CA GLY A 37 4.66 -18.28 -0.50
C GLY A 37 5.94 -17.92 -1.25
N ALA A 38 5.87 -17.34 -2.46
CA ALA A 38 7.04 -16.90 -3.25
C ALA A 38 7.77 -15.69 -2.66
N GLY A 39 7.30 -15.09 -1.55
CA GLY A 39 7.97 -13.95 -0.93
C GLY A 39 7.44 -12.57 -1.35
N LYS A 40 6.29 -12.49 -2.02
CA LYS A 40 5.69 -11.23 -2.49
C LYS A 40 5.48 -10.22 -1.36
N THR A 41 4.81 -10.62 -0.29
CA THR A 41 4.61 -9.80 0.91
C THR A 41 5.94 -9.41 1.56
N THR A 42 6.91 -10.33 1.60
CA THR A 42 8.26 -10.05 2.12
C THR A 42 8.93 -8.95 1.29
N LEU A 43 8.89 -9.07 -0.05
CA LEU A 43 9.45 -8.04 -0.94
C LEU A 43 8.78 -6.68 -0.71
N LEU A 44 7.44 -6.65 -0.58
CA LEU A 44 6.70 -5.43 -0.30
C LEU A 44 7.09 -4.80 1.04
N ASN A 45 7.26 -5.62 2.08
CA ASN A 45 7.70 -5.18 3.40
C ASN A 45 9.12 -4.60 3.39
N LEU A 46 10.02 -5.19 2.61
CA LEU A 46 11.38 -4.67 2.44
C LEU A 46 11.36 -3.32 1.72
N ILE A 47 10.61 -3.18 0.62
CA ILE A 47 10.44 -1.92 -0.11
C ILE A 47 9.88 -0.84 0.82
N GLY A 48 8.89 -1.19 1.64
CA GLY A 48 8.25 -0.30 2.62
C GLY A 48 9.08 -0.04 3.87
N LEU A 49 10.30 -0.58 3.95
CA LEU A 49 11.17 -0.49 5.13
C LEU A 49 10.51 -1.03 6.42
N LEU A 50 9.54 -1.94 6.30
CA LEU A 50 8.92 -2.63 7.45
C LEU A 50 9.84 -3.74 7.97
N ASP A 51 10.70 -4.27 7.09
CA ASP A 51 11.76 -5.20 7.40
C ASP A 51 13.07 -4.75 6.72
N LYS A 52 14.17 -5.45 6.98
CA LYS A 52 15.48 -5.20 6.40
C LYS A 52 15.94 -6.41 5.58
N PRO A 53 16.60 -6.21 4.44
CA PRO A 53 17.26 -7.30 3.73
C PRO A 53 18.44 -7.83 4.56
N ASP A 54 18.77 -9.12 4.39
CA ASP A 54 19.95 -9.73 5.01
C ASP A 54 21.21 -9.39 4.21
N SER A 55 21.09 -9.19 2.89
CA SER A 55 22.11 -8.62 2.02
C SER A 55 21.48 -7.94 0.79
N GLY A 56 22.31 -7.23 0.02
CA GLY A 56 21.84 -6.36 -1.06
C GLY A 56 21.40 -4.99 -0.57
N GLU A 57 20.89 -4.17 -1.46
CA GLU A 57 20.58 -2.78 -1.17
C GLU A 57 19.17 -2.40 -1.67
N ILE A 58 18.50 -1.52 -0.93
CA ILE A 58 17.25 -0.88 -1.34
C ILE A 58 17.46 0.62 -1.31
N SER A 59 17.28 1.27 -2.45
CA SER A 59 17.35 2.72 -2.53
C SER A 59 15.99 3.34 -2.84
N ILE A 60 15.74 4.48 -2.21
CA ILE A 60 14.55 5.31 -2.40
C ILE A 60 15.04 6.70 -2.79
N ASN A 61 14.67 7.16 -3.99
CA ASN A 61 15.14 8.42 -4.55
C ASN A 61 16.67 8.55 -4.46
N GLU A 62 17.39 7.48 -4.90
CA GLU A 62 18.86 7.39 -4.96
C GLU A 62 19.57 7.28 -3.59
N LYS A 63 18.82 7.32 -2.48
CA LYS A 63 19.36 7.11 -1.14
C LYS A 63 19.15 5.66 -0.70
N ASN A 64 20.20 4.99 -0.20
CA ASN A 64 20.19 3.57 0.21
C ASN A 64 20.44 3.35 1.71
N TYR A 65 20.80 4.38 2.45
CA TYR A 65 20.97 4.30 3.90
C TYR A 65 20.00 5.25 4.62
N PHE A 66 19.30 4.73 5.63
CA PHE A 66 18.31 5.49 6.38
C PHE A 66 18.49 5.28 7.88
N THR A 67 18.56 6.37 8.62
CA THR A 67 18.45 6.35 10.08
C THR A 67 17.04 5.97 10.51
N SER A 68 16.86 5.49 11.75
CA SER A 68 15.53 5.16 12.29
C SER A 68 14.54 6.33 12.20
N LYS A 69 15.03 7.57 12.38
CA LYS A 69 14.20 8.79 12.27
C LYS A 69 13.73 9.03 10.82
N GLU A 70 14.59 8.78 9.83
CA GLU A 70 14.25 8.90 8.41
C GLU A 70 13.28 7.80 7.96
N ILE A 71 13.48 6.56 8.41
CA ILE A 71 12.54 5.46 8.17
C ILE A 71 11.15 5.84 8.71
N LEU A 72 11.07 6.36 9.92
CA LEU A 72 9.80 6.79 10.51
C LEU A 72 9.14 7.91 9.68
N LYS A 73 9.94 8.88 9.20
CA LYS A 73 9.45 9.95 8.33
C LYS A 73 8.95 9.43 6.98
N LEU A 74 9.67 8.48 6.37
CA LEU A 74 9.24 7.84 5.12
C LEU A 74 7.94 7.06 5.31
N ARG A 75 7.81 6.26 6.38
CA ARG A 75 6.58 5.52 6.67
C ARG A 75 5.37 6.43 6.90
N ARG A 76 5.59 7.62 7.47
CA ARG A 76 4.52 8.59 7.71
C ARG A 76 4.11 9.37 6.46
N ASN A 77 5.09 9.80 5.64
CA ASN A 77 4.86 10.84 4.65
C ASN A 77 5.11 10.41 3.19
N PHE A 78 5.68 9.21 2.99
CA PHE A 78 6.06 8.76 1.65
C PHE A 78 5.35 7.48 1.24
N PHE A 79 5.18 6.52 2.16
CA PHE A 79 4.52 5.27 1.88
C PHE A 79 3.04 5.31 2.26
N GLY A 80 2.16 4.87 1.36
CA GLY A 80 0.79 4.45 1.65
C GLY A 80 0.73 2.93 1.68
N TYR A 81 0.26 2.33 2.78
CA TYR A 81 0.14 0.88 2.89
C TYR A 81 -1.32 0.46 2.80
N ILE A 82 -1.57 -0.58 2.00
CA ILE A 82 -2.84 -1.31 1.90
C ILE A 82 -2.51 -2.77 2.19
N PHE A 83 -2.97 -3.27 3.33
CA PHE A 83 -2.71 -4.62 3.80
C PHE A 83 -3.86 -5.56 3.46
N GLN A 84 -3.58 -6.83 3.28
CA GLN A 84 -4.56 -7.88 3.01
C GLN A 84 -5.66 -7.95 4.09
N ASP A 85 -5.28 -7.79 5.37
CA ASP A 85 -6.20 -7.87 6.51
C ASP A 85 -6.78 -6.50 6.91
N TYR A 86 -6.77 -5.53 6.02
CA TYR A 86 -7.28 -4.15 6.20
C TYR A 86 -6.67 -3.38 7.37
N LEU A 87 -6.28 -4.03 8.45
CA LEU A 87 -5.76 -3.48 9.71
C LEU A 87 -6.65 -2.36 10.28
N LEU A 88 -7.96 -2.57 10.27
CA LEU A 88 -8.95 -1.67 10.84
C LEU A 88 -9.28 -2.08 12.29
N MET A 89 -9.65 -1.10 13.11
CA MET A 89 -10.22 -1.35 14.43
C MET A 89 -11.69 -1.70 14.28
N GLU A 90 -12.03 -2.99 14.36
CA GLU A 90 -13.35 -3.52 14.03
C GLU A 90 -14.45 -3.02 14.98
N ASP A 91 -14.14 -2.83 16.26
CA ASP A 91 -15.05 -2.34 17.31
C ASP A 91 -15.27 -0.81 17.29
N LYS A 92 -14.50 -0.09 16.46
CA LYS A 92 -14.58 1.36 16.28
C LYS A 92 -15.38 1.74 15.04
N THR A 93 -15.81 2.98 15.00
CA THR A 93 -16.52 3.52 13.84
C THR A 93 -15.57 3.73 12.65
N VAL A 94 -16.14 3.87 11.45
CA VAL A 94 -15.41 4.31 10.26
C VAL A 94 -14.72 5.64 10.54
N GLN A 95 -15.43 6.60 11.12
CA GLN A 95 -14.90 7.92 11.49
C GLN A 95 -13.67 7.81 12.42
N ASP A 96 -13.72 6.94 13.44
CA ASP A 96 -12.60 6.74 14.36
C ASP A 96 -11.38 6.19 13.62
N ASN A 97 -11.58 5.21 12.73
CA ASN A 97 -10.50 4.64 11.91
C ASN A 97 -9.85 5.68 10.98
N LEU A 98 -10.64 6.56 10.37
CA LEU A 98 -10.15 7.64 9.52
C LEU A 98 -9.41 8.72 10.31
N ASN A 99 -9.88 9.03 11.51
CA ASN A 99 -9.27 10.03 12.39
C ASN A 99 -7.86 9.67 12.85
N ILE A 100 -7.48 8.37 12.84
CA ILE A 100 -6.10 7.96 13.14
C ILE A 100 -5.13 8.68 12.21
N SER A 101 -5.40 8.69 10.90
CA SER A 101 -4.55 9.35 9.92
C SER A 101 -4.58 10.88 10.05
N LYS A 102 -5.73 11.47 10.33
CA LYS A 102 -5.86 12.93 10.55
C LYS A 102 -5.08 13.42 11.77
N ASN A 103 -5.10 12.66 12.86
CA ASN A 103 -4.43 13.06 14.10
C ASN A 103 -2.89 13.11 13.95
N ILE A 104 -2.32 12.32 13.05
CA ILE A 104 -0.88 12.37 12.75
C ILE A 104 -0.46 13.78 12.26
N PHE A 105 -1.31 14.48 11.51
CA PHE A 105 -1.04 15.84 11.01
C PHE A 105 -1.12 16.92 12.08
N LYS A 106 -2.03 16.78 13.04
CA LYS A 106 -2.16 17.76 14.15
C LYS A 106 -0.88 17.85 14.97
N TYR A 107 -0.17 16.73 15.14
CA TYR A 107 1.10 16.71 15.86
C TYR A 107 2.27 17.34 15.07
N GLU A 108 2.17 17.42 13.73
CA GLU A 108 3.23 17.99 12.89
C GLU A 108 2.99 19.47 12.51
N ASN A 109 1.96 20.15 13.08
CA ASN A 109 1.56 21.55 12.77
C ASN A 109 1.28 21.81 11.26
N ARG A 110 0.93 20.79 10.49
CA ARG A 110 0.65 20.90 9.05
C ARG A 110 -0.85 21.09 8.81
N ARG A 111 -1.36 22.29 9.06
CA ARG A 111 -2.78 22.62 8.81
C ARG A 111 -3.14 22.82 7.33
N GLN A 112 -2.15 22.97 6.44
CA GLN A 112 -2.38 23.38 5.05
C GLN A 112 -2.78 22.23 4.10
N ASP A 113 -2.62 20.95 4.49
CA ASP A 113 -2.89 19.81 3.63
C ASP A 113 -3.96 18.85 4.20
N GLU A 114 -4.86 19.38 5.05
CA GLU A 114 -5.91 18.54 5.66
C GLU A 114 -6.98 18.21 4.61
N LYS A 115 -6.90 16.99 4.06
CA LYS A 115 -7.89 16.48 3.11
C LYS A 115 -9.25 16.33 3.79
N ASP A 116 -10.30 16.72 3.08
CA ASP A 116 -11.66 16.51 3.55
C ASP A 116 -12.01 15.00 3.52
N ILE A 117 -12.57 14.51 4.61
CA ILE A 117 -13.04 13.12 4.70
C ILE A 117 -14.11 12.85 3.65
N ASN A 118 -15.01 13.81 3.37
CA ASN A 118 -16.08 13.61 2.39
C ASN A 118 -15.52 13.46 0.97
N GLU A 119 -14.52 14.25 0.57
CA GLU A 119 -13.82 14.12 -0.72
C GLU A 119 -13.16 12.74 -0.85
N ILE A 120 -12.53 12.26 0.23
CA ILE A 120 -11.90 10.95 0.23
C ILE A 120 -12.94 9.82 0.18
N LEU A 121 -14.06 9.95 0.90
CA LEU A 121 -15.15 8.97 0.83
C LEU A 121 -15.76 8.90 -0.57
N GLU A 122 -15.93 10.03 -1.24
CA GLU A 122 -16.38 10.09 -2.63
C GLU A 122 -15.38 9.38 -3.55
N MET A 123 -14.08 9.67 -3.42
CA MET A 123 -13.02 9.03 -4.20
C MET A 123 -13.03 7.50 -4.05
N VAL A 124 -13.23 6.98 -2.84
CA VAL A 124 -13.32 5.53 -2.60
C VAL A 124 -14.74 4.97 -2.78
N ARG A 125 -15.70 5.79 -3.22
CA ARG A 125 -17.09 5.38 -3.47
C ARG A 125 -17.75 4.75 -2.24
N LEU A 126 -17.50 5.33 -1.06
CA LEU A 126 -18.11 4.92 0.20
C LEU A 126 -19.12 5.97 0.64
N ASN A 127 -20.35 5.55 0.96
CA ASN A 127 -21.40 6.46 1.38
C ASN A 127 -21.06 7.12 2.73
N PRO A 128 -21.12 8.46 2.85
CA PRO A 128 -20.82 9.18 4.09
C PRO A 128 -21.69 8.76 5.29
N SER A 129 -22.90 8.19 5.05
CA SER A 129 -23.73 7.65 6.12
C SER A 129 -23.06 6.51 6.90
N TYR A 130 -21.98 5.93 6.37
CA TYR A 130 -21.23 4.85 7.02
C TYR A 130 -20.26 5.36 8.10
N LEU A 131 -20.01 6.66 8.19
CA LEU A 131 -19.05 7.22 9.15
C LEU A 131 -19.35 6.79 10.60
N ASN A 132 -20.60 6.68 10.97
CA ASN A 132 -21.04 6.28 12.32
C ASN A 132 -21.20 4.76 12.48
N LYS A 133 -21.08 3.96 11.41
CA LYS A 133 -21.11 2.50 11.52
C LYS A 133 -19.81 1.98 12.09
N LYS A 134 -19.90 0.93 12.89
CA LYS A 134 -18.73 0.17 13.32
C LYS A 134 -18.23 -0.69 12.17
N VAL A 135 -16.89 -0.88 12.09
CA VAL A 135 -16.24 -1.56 10.96
C VAL A 135 -16.76 -2.99 10.80
N TYR A 136 -17.02 -3.73 11.88
CA TYR A 136 -17.56 -5.10 11.80
C TYR A 136 -18.96 -5.19 11.13
N GLN A 137 -19.65 -4.07 10.95
CA GLN A 137 -20.96 -4.01 10.27
C GLN A 137 -20.82 -3.85 8.75
N LEU A 138 -19.61 -3.67 8.25
CA LEU A 138 -19.30 -3.46 6.85
C LEU A 138 -18.98 -4.78 6.14
N SER A 139 -19.33 -4.86 4.85
CA SER A 139 -18.81 -5.92 3.98
C SER A 139 -17.29 -5.82 3.78
N GLY A 140 -16.62 -6.90 3.38
CA GLY A 140 -15.18 -6.89 3.12
C GLY A 140 -14.77 -5.80 2.10
N GLY A 141 -15.56 -5.60 1.05
CA GLY A 141 -15.29 -4.53 0.07
C GLY A 141 -15.43 -3.13 0.64
N GLU A 142 -16.39 -2.90 1.54
CA GLU A 142 -16.52 -1.63 2.24
C GLU A 142 -15.38 -1.41 3.24
N GLN A 143 -14.96 -2.46 3.95
CA GLN A 143 -13.79 -2.40 4.84
C GLN A 143 -12.51 -2.06 4.05
N GLN A 144 -12.30 -2.66 2.89
CA GLN A 144 -11.19 -2.34 2.01
C GLN A 144 -11.20 -0.86 1.59
N LYS A 145 -12.36 -0.32 1.24
CA LYS A 145 -12.50 1.10 0.90
C LYS A 145 -12.18 2.00 2.10
N VAL A 146 -12.57 1.63 3.32
CA VAL A 146 -12.20 2.35 4.55
C VAL A 146 -10.69 2.31 4.76
N ALA A 147 -10.03 1.17 4.55
CA ALA A 147 -8.58 1.05 4.66
C ALA A 147 -7.85 1.93 3.64
N ILE A 148 -8.33 1.96 2.39
CA ILE A 148 -7.79 2.85 1.36
C ILE A 148 -8.05 4.32 1.71
N ALA A 149 -9.26 4.68 2.14
CA ALA A 149 -9.61 6.04 2.56
C ALA A 149 -8.68 6.52 3.69
N ARG A 150 -8.43 5.67 4.68
CA ARG A 150 -7.50 5.95 5.78
C ARG A 150 -6.07 6.20 5.26
N MET A 151 -5.62 5.44 4.27
CA MET A 151 -4.32 5.63 3.63
C MET A 151 -4.29 6.93 2.84
N LEU A 152 -5.34 7.27 2.09
CA LEU A 152 -5.42 8.49 1.28
C LEU A 152 -5.42 9.78 2.10
N LEU A 153 -5.89 9.74 3.35
CA LEU A 153 -5.93 10.89 4.27
C LEU A 153 -4.55 11.36 4.73
N LYS A 154 -3.50 10.58 4.57
CA LYS A 154 -2.12 10.98 4.90
C LYS A 154 -1.32 11.35 3.65
N PRO A 155 -0.15 12.03 3.76
CA PRO A 155 0.76 12.19 2.64
C PRO A 155 1.30 10.85 2.18
N TYR A 156 1.42 10.68 0.86
CA TYR A 156 2.09 9.52 0.26
C TYR A 156 2.58 9.88 -1.15
N GLU A 157 3.62 9.21 -1.58
CA GLU A 157 4.16 9.24 -2.95
C GLU A 157 4.13 7.86 -3.59
N LEU A 158 4.19 6.82 -2.76
CA LEU A 158 4.21 5.42 -3.18
C LEU A 158 3.18 4.62 -2.39
N VAL A 159 2.27 3.97 -3.10
CA VAL A 159 1.33 3.00 -2.53
C VAL A 159 1.94 1.60 -2.62
N LEU A 160 1.92 0.90 -1.50
CA LEU A 160 2.30 -0.50 -1.35
C LEU A 160 1.05 -1.30 -1.00
N ALA A 161 0.57 -2.11 -1.93
CA ALA A 161 -0.67 -2.87 -1.79
C ALA A 161 -0.39 -4.38 -1.79
N ASP A 162 -0.79 -5.04 -0.71
CA ASP A 162 -0.69 -6.50 -0.55
C ASP A 162 -2.06 -7.14 -0.72
N GLU A 163 -2.25 -7.90 -1.81
CA GLU A 163 -3.49 -8.60 -2.18
C GLU A 163 -4.78 -7.76 -1.97
N PRO A 164 -4.85 -6.55 -2.55
CA PRO A 164 -5.89 -5.56 -2.22
C PRO A 164 -7.30 -5.98 -2.64
N THR A 165 -7.44 -7.06 -3.42
CA THR A 165 -8.72 -7.55 -3.98
C THR A 165 -9.00 -9.00 -3.62
N GLY A 166 -8.13 -9.66 -2.85
CA GLY A 166 -8.11 -11.12 -2.67
C GLY A 166 -9.40 -11.75 -2.12
N ASN A 167 -10.21 -11.00 -1.38
CA ASN A 167 -11.45 -11.48 -0.76
C ASN A 167 -12.69 -10.72 -1.25
N LEU A 168 -12.60 -10.05 -2.41
CA LEU A 168 -13.66 -9.19 -2.92
C LEU A 168 -14.44 -9.86 -4.06
N ASP A 169 -15.74 -9.56 -4.13
CA ASP A 169 -16.53 -9.85 -5.30
C ASP A 169 -16.10 -9.01 -6.51
N TYR A 170 -16.55 -9.41 -7.68
CA TYR A 170 -16.18 -8.79 -8.97
C TYR A 170 -16.46 -7.27 -9.01
N ARG A 171 -17.59 -6.82 -8.45
CA ARG A 171 -17.95 -5.40 -8.43
C ARG A 171 -16.99 -4.58 -7.55
N ASN A 172 -16.79 -5.02 -6.32
CA ASN A 172 -15.88 -4.35 -5.39
C ASN A 172 -14.44 -4.35 -5.92
N LYS A 173 -13.98 -5.47 -6.53
CA LYS A 173 -12.69 -5.55 -7.21
C LYS A 173 -12.52 -4.43 -8.25
N ASN A 174 -13.45 -4.30 -9.18
CA ASN A 174 -13.38 -3.26 -10.22
C ASN A 174 -13.34 -1.85 -9.62
N GLU A 175 -14.08 -1.60 -8.56
CA GLU A 175 -14.04 -0.30 -7.88
C GLU A 175 -12.66 -0.02 -7.27
N ILE A 176 -11.97 -1.01 -6.71
CA ILE A 176 -10.59 -0.85 -6.21
C ILE A 176 -9.61 -0.59 -7.37
N ILE A 177 -9.75 -1.28 -8.48
CA ILE A 177 -8.93 -1.04 -9.69
C ILE A 177 -9.09 0.41 -10.17
N GLU A 178 -10.30 0.91 -10.23
CA GLU A 178 -10.56 2.30 -10.64
C GLU A 178 -9.94 3.31 -9.63
N ILE A 179 -10.00 3.03 -8.34
CA ILE A 179 -9.32 3.85 -7.32
C ILE A 179 -7.80 3.87 -7.56
N PHE A 180 -7.17 2.74 -7.90
CA PHE A 180 -5.75 2.69 -8.21
C PHE A 180 -5.40 3.50 -9.47
N LYS A 181 -6.21 3.43 -10.52
CA LYS A 181 -6.05 4.26 -11.71
C LYS A 181 -6.13 5.76 -11.37
N GLU A 182 -7.05 6.15 -10.50
CA GLU A 182 -7.19 7.53 -10.04
C GLU A 182 -5.95 7.98 -9.22
N ILE A 183 -5.46 7.14 -8.30
CA ILE A 183 -4.23 7.38 -7.54
C ILE A 183 -3.04 7.60 -8.50
N LYS A 184 -2.90 6.74 -9.51
CA LYS A 184 -1.87 6.87 -10.54
C LYS A 184 -2.02 8.16 -11.36
N LYS A 185 -3.24 8.47 -11.81
CA LYS A 185 -3.55 9.71 -12.55
C LYS A 185 -3.14 10.96 -11.78
N ASN A 186 -3.22 10.91 -10.45
CA ASN A 186 -2.76 11.96 -9.55
C ASN A 186 -1.22 11.94 -9.31
N GLY A 187 -0.46 11.29 -10.19
CA GLY A 187 1.01 11.30 -10.19
C GLY A 187 1.66 10.42 -9.14
N LYS A 188 0.92 9.51 -8.50
CA LYS A 188 1.45 8.60 -7.48
C LYS A 188 1.94 7.29 -8.10
N THR A 189 2.91 6.69 -7.44
CA THR A 189 3.47 5.37 -7.83
C THR A 189 2.75 4.28 -7.05
N ILE A 190 2.54 3.11 -7.69
CA ILE A 190 1.87 1.97 -7.05
C ILE A 190 2.73 0.72 -7.27
N ILE A 191 2.98 0.00 -6.19
CA ILE A 191 3.50 -1.37 -6.22
C ILE A 191 2.44 -2.26 -5.58
N CYS A 192 1.84 -3.13 -6.37
CA CYS A 192 0.83 -4.07 -5.92
C CYS A 192 1.38 -5.49 -6.02
N VAL A 193 1.26 -6.28 -4.98
CA VAL A 193 1.48 -7.72 -5.05
C VAL A 193 0.13 -8.41 -5.08
N THR A 194 -0.10 -9.28 -6.06
CA THR A 194 -1.37 -9.96 -6.22
C THR A 194 -1.25 -11.18 -7.12
N HIS A 195 -2.19 -12.11 -6.96
CA HIS A 195 -2.45 -13.20 -7.90
C HIS A 195 -3.66 -12.92 -8.79
N ASP A 196 -4.34 -11.78 -8.57
CA ASP A 196 -5.52 -11.39 -9.35
C ASP A 196 -5.11 -10.83 -10.72
N LYS A 197 -5.61 -11.50 -11.77
CA LYS A 197 -5.28 -11.15 -13.16
C LYS A 197 -5.85 -9.78 -13.56
N ASP A 198 -7.06 -9.43 -13.12
CA ASP A 198 -7.69 -8.16 -13.49
C ASP A 198 -6.90 -6.96 -12.94
N VAL A 199 -6.38 -7.09 -11.71
CA VAL A 199 -5.49 -6.09 -11.12
C VAL A 199 -4.16 -6.03 -11.88
N ALA A 200 -3.57 -7.18 -12.19
CA ALA A 200 -2.32 -7.26 -12.94
C ALA A 200 -2.46 -6.63 -14.34
N ASP A 201 -3.54 -6.94 -15.07
CA ASP A 201 -3.82 -6.39 -16.41
C ASP A 201 -4.07 -4.86 -16.39
N SER A 202 -4.37 -4.28 -15.22
CA SER A 202 -4.54 -2.83 -15.05
C SER A 202 -3.24 -2.06 -14.80
N ALA A 203 -2.14 -2.77 -14.55
CA ALA A 203 -0.82 -2.18 -14.27
C ALA A 203 -0.08 -1.81 -15.57
N ASP A 204 0.88 -0.88 -15.48
CA ASP A 204 1.77 -0.56 -16.59
C ASP A 204 2.76 -1.69 -16.89
N ARG A 205 3.12 -2.43 -15.84
CA ARG A 205 4.09 -3.53 -15.93
C ARG A 205 3.78 -4.61 -14.91
N VAL A 206 3.81 -5.85 -15.38
CA VAL A 206 3.68 -7.04 -14.55
C VAL A 206 5.03 -7.72 -14.42
N ILE A 207 5.38 -8.11 -13.22
CA ILE A 207 6.66 -8.74 -12.91
C ILE A 207 6.36 -10.04 -12.17
N ASN A 208 6.85 -11.15 -12.71
CA ASN A 208 6.77 -12.41 -11.98
C ASN A 208 7.97 -12.50 -11.02
N LEU A 209 7.71 -12.63 -9.71
CA LEU A 209 8.76 -12.69 -8.70
C LEU A 209 9.73 -13.87 -8.91
N SER A 210 9.24 -14.99 -9.45
CA SER A 210 10.07 -16.16 -9.74
C SER A 210 11.04 -15.95 -10.92
N SER A 211 10.92 -14.83 -11.65
CA SER A 211 11.81 -14.46 -12.76
C SER A 211 12.76 -13.31 -12.43
N LEU A 212 12.77 -12.85 -11.19
CA LEU A 212 13.69 -11.84 -10.67
C LEU A 212 14.86 -12.50 -9.96
#